data_aedc6fc9f18eab95c6fb2a37e63b1ebd
#
_entry.id   aedc6fc9f18eab95c6fb2a37e63b1ebd
#
_cell.length_a   1.000
_cell.length_b   1.000
_cell.length_c   1.000
_cell.angle_alpha   90.00
_cell.angle_beta   90.00
_cell.angle_gamma   90.00
#
_symmetry.space_group_name_H-M   'P 1'
#
loop_
_entity.id
_entity.type
_entity.pdbx_description
1 polymer ?
#
loop_
_entity_poly.entity_id
_entity_poly.type
_entity_poly.pdbx_seq_one_letter_code
_entity_poly.pdbx_strand_id
1 'polypeptide(L)'
;MLLGLSKIIDSPGASVPFSTSVDLSDLCYGVSYPVSEPVLAEGIVRNTAGVMVMTGSIRTTIHATCDRCANPFDREIDLPINVVLVTELANEENEDEWVFPLEGDSAGLDDIVRTVFVLNLDSKLLCNEDCRGLCHRCGKNLNDGPCNCQKELDPRFAALKQLLDQ
;
A
#
# COMPACT_ATOMS: atom_id res chain seq x y z
N MET A 1 6.98 17.80 -5.20
CA MET A 1 6.45 18.58 -6.37
C MET A 1 5.13 19.22 -5.98
N LEU A 2 4.92 20.52 -6.31
CA LEU A 2 3.68 21.25 -6.00
C LEU A 2 2.80 21.39 -7.24
N LEU A 3 1.53 21.05 -7.13
CA LEU A 3 0.51 21.23 -8.16
C LEU A 3 -0.31 22.50 -7.84
N GLY A 4 -0.16 23.55 -8.66
CA GLY A 4 -0.92 24.78 -8.48
C GLY A 4 -2.39 24.62 -8.86
N LEU A 5 -3.29 24.99 -7.96
CA LEU A 5 -4.74 24.85 -8.09
C LEU A 5 -5.49 26.18 -8.13
N SER A 6 -4.77 27.32 -8.06
CA SER A 6 -5.35 28.67 -8.04
C SER A 6 -6.42 28.92 -9.12
N LYS A 7 -6.29 28.27 -10.28
CA LYS A 7 -7.24 28.42 -11.40
C LYS A 7 -8.59 27.71 -11.17
N ILE A 8 -8.62 26.72 -10.28
CA ILE A 8 -9.80 25.90 -10.07
C ILE A 8 -10.44 26.07 -8.69
N ILE A 9 -9.70 26.64 -7.71
CA ILE A 9 -10.22 26.85 -6.34
C ILE A 9 -11.56 27.61 -6.36
N ASP A 10 -11.63 28.73 -7.10
CA ASP A 10 -12.81 29.58 -7.19
C ASP A 10 -13.74 29.22 -8.36
N SER A 11 -13.49 28.10 -9.05
CA SER A 11 -14.22 27.72 -10.26
C SER A 11 -14.86 26.35 -10.13
N PRO A 12 -16.08 26.24 -9.55
CA PRO A 12 -16.79 24.97 -9.44
C PRO A 12 -16.96 24.28 -10.80
N GLY A 13 -16.65 22.98 -10.85
CA GLY A 13 -16.64 22.17 -12.07
C GLY A 13 -15.36 22.19 -12.87
N ALA A 14 -14.44 23.09 -12.57
CA ALA A 14 -13.12 23.12 -13.22
C ALA A 14 -12.23 21.96 -12.75
N SER A 15 -11.25 21.62 -13.58
CA SER A 15 -10.31 20.54 -13.28
C SER A 15 -8.92 20.80 -13.84
N VAL A 16 -7.91 20.20 -13.20
CA VAL A 16 -6.51 20.25 -13.61
C VAL A 16 -5.95 18.81 -13.61
N PRO A 17 -5.39 18.33 -14.73
CA PRO A 17 -4.69 17.05 -14.77
C PRO A 17 -3.35 17.16 -14.05
N PHE A 18 -2.86 16.04 -13.49
CA PHE A 18 -1.52 15.93 -12.95
C PHE A 18 -0.87 14.64 -13.43
N SER A 19 0.46 14.67 -13.53
CA SER A 19 1.31 13.52 -13.72
C SER A 19 2.62 13.80 -13.00
N THR A 20 3.04 12.91 -12.14
CA THR A 20 4.26 13.05 -11.34
C THR A 20 4.97 11.72 -11.19
N SER A 21 6.26 11.80 -10.88
CA SER A 21 7.11 10.66 -10.55
C SER A 21 7.73 10.93 -9.19
N VAL A 22 7.48 10.05 -8.23
CA VAL A 22 7.92 10.18 -6.84
C VAL A 22 8.94 9.10 -6.54
N ASP A 23 10.07 9.48 -5.96
CA ASP A 23 11.07 8.53 -5.46
C ASP A 23 10.66 8.07 -4.07
N LEU A 24 10.38 6.77 -3.93
CA LEU A 24 10.08 6.10 -2.67
C LEU A 24 11.13 5.01 -2.34
N SER A 25 12.33 5.10 -2.90
CA SER A 25 13.41 4.14 -2.64
C SER A 25 13.89 4.12 -1.18
N ASP A 26 13.59 5.17 -0.41
CA ASP A 26 13.83 5.29 1.02
C ASP A 26 12.75 4.59 1.88
N LEU A 27 11.65 4.11 1.26
CA LEU A 27 10.57 3.46 1.98
C LEU A 27 11.01 2.11 2.52
N CYS A 28 11.21 2.06 3.85
CA CYS A 28 11.53 0.83 4.56
C CYS A 28 10.25 0.07 4.90
N TYR A 29 10.16 -1.18 4.44
CA TYR A 29 9.07 -2.08 4.78
C TYR A 29 9.63 -3.29 5.54
N GLY A 30 9.41 -3.33 6.85
CA GLY A 30 10.05 -4.29 7.73
C GLY A 30 11.58 -4.14 7.76
N VAL A 31 12.29 -5.00 7.01
CA VAL A 31 13.75 -4.97 6.87
C VAL A 31 14.21 -4.80 5.42
N SER A 32 13.28 -4.54 4.51
CA SER A 32 13.56 -4.42 3.07
C SER A 32 13.09 -3.08 2.51
N TYR A 33 13.59 -2.75 1.33
CA TYR A 33 13.22 -1.57 0.55
C TYR A 33 12.61 -2.05 -0.77
N PRO A 34 11.31 -2.32 -0.80
CA PRO A 34 10.69 -3.00 -1.94
C PRO A 34 10.52 -2.12 -3.18
N VAL A 35 10.64 -0.79 -3.04
CA VAL A 35 10.50 0.17 -4.14
C VAL A 35 11.87 0.62 -4.59
N SER A 36 12.31 0.21 -5.77
CA SER A 36 13.59 0.61 -6.36
C SER A 36 13.41 1.50 -7.59
N GLU A 37 12.23 1.51 -8.17
CA GLU A 37 11.87 2.31 -9.33
C GLU A 37 10.97 3.49 -8.92
N PRO A 38 11.02 4.62 -9.65
CA PRO A 38 10.15 5.75 -9.37
C PRO A 38 8.67 5.36 -9.46
N VAL A 39 7.90 5.81 -8.49
CA VAL A 39 6.44 5.60 -8.43
C VAL A 39 5.77 6.65 -9.32
N LEU A 40 5.04 6.19 -10.32
CA LEU A 40 4.32 7.05 -11.25
C LEU A 40 2.91 7.29 -10.72
N ALA A 41 2.48 8.54 -10.68
CA ALA A 41 1.12 8.91 -10.31
C ALA A 41 0.53 9.86 -11.35
N GLU A 42 -0.68 9.55 -11.81
CA GLU A 42 -1.39 10.36 -12.79
C GLU A 42 -2.88 10.46 -12.46
N GLY A 43 -3.49 11.56 -12.81
CA GLY A 43 -4.90 11.75 -12.55
C GLY A 43 -5.37 13.19 -12.77
N ILE A 44 -6.42 13.55 -12.05
CA ILE A 44 -7.11 14.83 -12.19
C ILE A 44 -7.55 15.35 -10.82
N VAL A 45 -7.35 16.63 -10.57
CA VAL A 45 -7.98 17.35 -9.46
C VAL A 45 -9.16 18.12 -10.00
N ARG A 46 -10.34 17.94 -9.39
CA ARG A 46 -11.58 18.61 -9.76
C ARG A 46 -12.17 19.37 -8.59
N ASN A 47 -12.65 20.58 -8.84
CA ASN A 47 -13.48 21.32 -7.90
C ASN A 47 -14.95 20.86 -8.04
N THR A 48 -15.46 20.16 -7.04
CA THR A 48 -16.82 19.68 -6.97
C THR A 48 -17.57 20.52 -5.94
N ALA A 49 -18.27 21.56 -6.39
CA ALA A 49 -19.08 22.45 -5.54
C ALA A 49 -18.30 23.05 -4.34
N GLY A 50 -17.03 23.43 -4.55
CA GLY A 50 -16.16 24.01 -3.52
C GLY A 50 -15.27 22.99 -2.80
N VAL A 51 -15.48 21.69 -3.04
CA VAL A 51 -14.62 20.62 -2.52
C VAL A 51 -13.66 20.17 -3.62
N MET A 52 -12.38 20.19 -3.33
CA MET A 52 -11.35 19.72 -4.25
C MET A 52 -11.14 18.22 -4.07
N VAL A 53 -11.44 17.46 -5.13
CA VAL A 53 -11.25 16.00 -5.12
C VAL A 53 -10.15 15.63 -6.12
N MET A 54 -9.14 14.91 -5.66
CA MET A 54 -8.07 14.37 -6.48
C MET A 54 -8.33 12.90 -6.72
N THR A 55 -8.44 12.52 -7.99
CA THR A 55 -8.64 11.13 -8.42
C THR A 55 -7.59 10.73 -9.44
N GLY A 56 -7.15 9.48 -9.39
CA GLY A 56 -6.12 8.99 -10.30
C GLY A 56 -5.65 7.58 -9.96
N SER A 57 -4.46 7.24 -10.40
CA SER A 57 -3.79 5.98 -10.07
C SER A 57 -2.30 6.16 -9.81
N ILE A 58 -1.78 5.27 -8.97
CA ILE A 58 -0.35 5.12 -8.66
C ILE A 58 0.10 3.80 -9.24
N ARG A 59 1.19 3.81 -10.02
CA ARG A 59 1.77 2.61 -10.62
C ARG A 59 3.25 2.50 -10.34
N THR A 60 3.68 1.31 -9.96
CA THR A 60 5.09 0.94 -9.80
C THR A 60 5.24 -0.58 -9.78
N THR A 61 6.48 -1.06 -9.82
CA THR A 61 6.81 -2.45 -9.53
C THR A 61 7.52 -2.53 -8.20
N ILE A 62 7.08 -3.41 -7.32
CA ILE A 62 7.80 -3.74 -6.08
C ILE A 62 8.63 -5.00 -6.26
N HIS A 63 9.84 -4.97 -5.71
CA HIS A 63 10.78 -6.10 -5.64
C HIS A 63 10.90 -6.53 -4.18
N ALA A 64 10.32 -7.67 -3.85
CA ALA A 64 10.17 -8.06 -2.46
C ALA A 64 10.53 -9.53 -2.22
N THR A 65 10.72 -9.87 -0.96
CA THR A 65 10.83 -11.25 -0.50
C THR A 65 9.53 -11.66 0.16
N CYS A 66 9.00 -12.81 -0.22
CA CYS A 66 7.74 -13.31 0.32
C CYS A 66 7.84 -13.61 1.83
N ASP A 67 6.95 -13.03 2.62
CA ASP A 67 6.92 -13.20 4.08
C ASP A 67 6.59 -14.63 4.53
N ARG A 68 6.08 -15.49 3.62
CA ARG A 68 5.76 -16.89 3.93
C ARG A 68 6.82 -17.89 3.47
N CYS A 69 7.36 -17.74 2.26
CA CYS A 69 8.28 -18.73 1.68
C CYS A 69 9.70 -18.23 1.46
N ALA A 70 9.97 -16.96 1.80
CA ALA A 70 11.25 -16.29 1.65
C ALA A 70 11.82 -16.29 0.21
N ASN A 71 11.00 -16.56 -0.80
CA ASN A 71 11.40 -16.42 -2.19
C ASN A 71 11.27 -14.97 -2.65
N PRO A 72 12.23 -14.45 -3.44
CA PRO A 72 12.09 -13.15 -4.09
C PRO A 72 10.97 -13.21 -5.12
N PHE A 73 10.28 -12.09 -5.30
CA PHE A 73 9.25 -11.91 -6.33
C PHE A 73 9.10 -10.44 -6.70
N ASP A 74 8.61 -10.21 -7.90
CA ASP A 74 8.22 -8.89 -8.39
C ASP A 74 6.70 -8.83 -8.50
N ARG A 75 6.12 -7.67 -8.19
CA ARG A 75 4.69 -7.42 -8.32
C ARG A 75 4.42 -6.02 -8.83
N GLU A 76 3.63 -5.94 -9.89
CA GLU A 76 3.06 -4.67 -10.33
C GLU A 76 2.01 -4.20 -9.34
N ILE A 77 2.09 -2.92 -8.99
CA ILE A 77 1.17 -2.22 -8.10
C ILE A 77 0.41 -1.20 -8.94
N ASP A 78 -0.91 -1.24 -8.86
CA ASP A 78 -1.83 -0.23 -9.41
C ASP A 78 -2.84 0.13 -8.32
N LEU A 79 -2.67 1.31 -7.71
CA LEU A 79 -3.47 1.77 -6.59
C LEU A 79 -4.30 2.98 -7.00
N PRO A 80 -5.60 3.05 -6.66
CA PRO A 80 -6.40 4.23 -6.91
C PRO A 80 -6.02 5.38 -5.97
N ILE A 81 -6.02 6.59 -6.50
CA ILE A 81 -6.00 7.82 -5.71
C ILE A 81 -7.43 8.34 -5.63
N ASN A 82 -7.93 8.56 -4.43
CA ASN A 82 -9.20 9.23 -4.19
C ASN A 82 -9.11 9.98 -2.87
N VAL A 83 -8.68 11.23 -2.92
CA VAL A 83 -8.44 12.05 -1.74
C VAL A 83 -9.11 13.41 -1.87
N VAL A 84 -9.39 14.02 -0.73
CA VAL A 84 -9.96 15.36 -0.62
C VAL A 84 -8.86 16.35 -0.26
N LEU A 85 -8.82 17.47 -0.96
CA LEU A 85 -7.89 18.55 -0.69
C LEU A 85 -8.66 19.71 -0.07
N VAL A 86 -8.16 20.24 1.04
CA VAL A 86 -8.81 21.32 1.79
C VAL A 86 -7.88 22.50 1.97
N THR A 87 -8.43 23.72 1.94
CA THR A 87 -7.66 24.94 2.19
C THR A 87 -7.32 25.13 3.66
N GLU A 88 -8.21 24.68 4.54
CA GLU A 88 -8.02 24.68 5.99
C GLU A 88 -8.61 23.39 6.56
N LEU A 89 -7.90 22.77 7.49
CA LEU A 89 -8.46 21.66 8.26
C LEU A 89 -9.48 22.26 9.25
N ALA A 90 -10.72 21.78 9.18
CA ALA A 90 -11.80 22.25 10.06
C ALA A 90 -11.52 21.96 11.55
N ASN A 91 -10.61 21.02 11.82
CA ASN A 91 -10.04 20.68 13.11
C ASN A 91 -8.59 20.28 12.91
N GLU A 92 -7.67 20.77 13.74
CA GLU A 92 -6.28 20.31 13.80
C GLU A 92 -6.17 18.81 14.20
N GLU A 93 -7.25 18.26 14.79
CA GLU A 93 -7.42 16.86 15.18
C GLU A 93 -8.11 16.02 14.09
N ASN A 94 -8.19 16.51 12.84
CA ASN A 94 -8.75 15.69 11.75
C ASN A 94 -7.79 14.55 11.41
N GLU A 95 -8.10 13.36 11.92
CA GLU A 95 -7.36 12.12 11.71
C GLU A 95 -7.78 11.39 10.41
N ASP A 96 -8.53 12.05 9.52
CA ASP A 96 -8.90 11.43 8.24
C ASP A 96 -7.69 11.41 7.29
N GLU A 97 -7.12 10.23 7.12
CA GLU A 97 -5.93 9.97 6.31
C GLU A 97 -6.11 10.27 4.81
N TRP A 98 -7.35 10.52 4.38
CA TRP A 98 -7.72 10.83 2.99
C TRP A 98 -7.98 12.32 2.75
N VAL A 99 -7.77 13.15 3.74
CA VAL A 99 -7.92 14.61 3.67
C VAL A 99 -6.56 15.28 3.78
N PHE A 100 -6.15 16.00 2.75
CA PHE A 100 -4.86 16.68 2.69
C PHE A 100 -5.03 18.19 2.65
N PRO A 101 -4.31 18.93 3.50
CA PRO A 101 -4.29 20.39 3.44
C PRO A 101 -3.52 20.85 2.21
N LEU A 102 -3.97 21.96 1.62
CA LEU A 102 -3.22 22.67 0.60
C LEU A 102 -2.12 23.54 1.24
N GLU A 103 -1.02 23.67 0.55
CA GLU A 103 0.04 24.64 0.85
C GLU A 103 -0.26 25.94 0.08
N GLY A 104 -1.02 26.85 0.71
CA GLY A 104 -1.61 27.99 -0.01
C GLY A 104 -2.59 27.51 -1.07
N ASP A 105 -2.29 27.79 -2.35
CA ASP A 105 -3.11 27.36 -3.51
C ASP A 105 -2.54 26.11 -4.19
N SER A 106 -1.71 25.33 -3.55
CA SER A 106 -1.01 24.21 -4.17
C SER A 106 -1.15 22.92 -3.36
N ALA A 107 -1.21 21.77 -4.05
CA ALA A 107 -1.17 20.45 -3.45
C ALA A 107 0.23 19.85 -3.50
N GLY A 108 0.71 19.30 -2.38
CA GLY A 108 1.96 18.56 -2.27
C GLY A 108 1.81 17.14 -2.82
N LEU A 109 2.12 16.93 -4.11
CA LEU A 109 1.91 15.62 -4.75
C LEU A 109 2.75 14.50 -4.13
N ASP A 110 3.99 14.78 -3.71
CA ASP A 110 4.91 13.78 -3.19
C ASP A 110 4.38 13.20 -1.88
N ASP A 111 3.87 14.04 -0.98
CA ASP A 111 3.31 13.62 0.31
C ASP A 111 2.00 12.85 0.13
N ILE A 112 1.14 13.31 -0.78
CA ILE A 112 -0.12 12.63 -1.10
C ILE A 112 0.17 11.23 -1.67
N VAL A 113 1.02 11.14 -2.68
CA VAL A 113 1.37 9.85 -3.32
C VAL A 113 2.03 8.91 -2.33
N ARG A 114 2.98 9.41 -1.51
CA ARG A 114 3.63 8.62 -0.46
C ARG A 114 2.63 8.06 0.54
N THR A 115 1.73 8.91 1.05
CA THR A 115 0.73 8.51 2.04
C THR A 115 -0.24 7.48 1.45
N VAL A 116 -0.81 7.76 0.26
CA VAL A 116 -1.72 6.83 -0.43
C VAL A 116 -1.03 5.50 -0.70
N PHE A 117 0.24 5.51 -1.14
CA PHE A 117 1.00 4.28 -1.40
C PHE A 117 1.20 3.46 -0.12
N VAL A 118 1.66 4.09 0.96
CA VAL A 118 1.95 3.40 2.23
C VAL A 118 0.68 2.80 2.85
N LEU A 119 -0.43 3.54 2.84
CA LEU A 119 -1.69 3.09 3.43
C LEU A 119 -2.38 1.96 2.64
N ASN A 120 -2.13 1.87 1.34
CA ASN A 120 -2.70 0.82 0.50
C ASN A 120 -1.74 -0.38 0.29
N LEU A 121 -0.51 -0.30 0.79
CA LEU A 121 0.40 -1.44 0.68
C LEU A 121 -0.04 -2.56 1.64
N ASP A 122 -0.08 -3.78 1.14
CA ASP A 122 -0.45 -4.95 1.94
C ASP A 122 0.44 -5.07 3.18
N SER A 123 -0.15 -5.37 4.34
CA SER A 123 0.60 -5.61 5.59
C SER A 123 1.53 -6.83 5.55
N LYS A 124 1.43 -7.65 4.50
CA LYS A 124 2.33 -8.78 4.21
C LYS A 124 2.58 -8.88 2.73
N LEU A 125 3.84 -8.92 2.35
CA LEU A 125 4.24 -9.11 0.97
C LEU A 125 4.33 -10.60 0.65
N LEU A 126 3.36 -11.11 -0.12
CA LEU A 126 3.27 -12.51 -0.49
C LEU A 126 3.49 -12.67 -1.98
N CYS A 127 4.27 -13.67 -2.40
CA CYS A 127 4.45 -13.99 -3.82
C CYS A 127 3.16 -14.47 -4.49
N ASN A 128 2.24 -15.06 -3.71
CA ASN A 128 0.92 -15.52 -4.12
C ASN A 128 0.03 -15.59 -2.89
N GLU A 129 -1.27 -15.32 -3.03
CA GLU A 129 -2.26 -15.40 -1.93
C GLU A 129 -2.31 -16.79 -1.30
N ASP A 130 -2.21 -17.85 -2.12
CA ASP A 130 -2.20 -19.24 -1.70
C ASP A 130 -0.80 -19.78 -1.33
N CYS A 131 0.19 -18.91 -1.13
CA CYS A 131 1.53 -19.31 -0.76
C CYS A 131 1.52 -20.18 0.50
N ARG A 132 2.02 -21.42 0.39
CA ARG A 132 2.06 -22.39 1.50
C ARG A 132 3.20 -22.16 2.49
N GLY A 133 4.16 -21.28 2.11
CA GLY A 133 5.29 -20.93 2.96
C GLY A 133 6.33 -22.03 3.12
N LEU A 134 7.12 -21.90 4.18
CA LEU A 134 8.16 -22.87 4.54
C LEU A 134 7.64 -23.83 5.59
N CYS A 135 8.11 -25.08 5.54
CA CYS A 135 7.90 -26.02 6.62
C CYS A 135 8.61 -25.54 7.89
N HIS A 136 7.90 -25.39 8.99
CA HIS A 136 8.43 -24.92 10.28
C HIS A 136 9.51 -25.84 10.90
N ARG A 137 9.65 -27.09 10.41
CA ARG A 137 10.61 -28.06 10.90
C ARG A 137 11.89 -28.13 10.07
N CYS A 138 11.74 -28.28 8.75
CA CYS A 138 12.87 -28.52 7.85
C CYS A 138 13.19 -27.37 6.92
N GLY A 139 12.39 -26.27 6.92
CA GLY A 139 12.60 -25.14 6.03
C GLY A 139 12.27 -25.40 4.56
N LYS A 140 11.79 -26.60 4.18
CA LYS A 140 11.41 -26.89 2.80
C LYS A 140 10.28 -25.96 2.36
N ASN A 141 10.39 -25.39 1.17
CA ASN A 141 9.31 -24.64 0.55
C ASN A 141 8.14 -25.58 0.20
N LEU A 142 6.98 -25.34 0.82
CA LEU A 142 5.79 -26.17 0.66
C LEU A 142 5.06 -25.91 -0.65
N ASN A 143 5.42 -24.84 -1.39
CA ASN A 143 4.91 -24.60 -2.74
C ASN A 143 5.48 -25.63 -3.74
N ASP A 144 6.71 -26.13 -3.48
CA ASP A 144 7.39 -27.13 -4.31
C ASP A 144 6.94 -28.57 -3.98
N GLY A 145 5.97 -28.72 -3.09
CA GLY A 145 5.42 -29.99 -2.68
C GLY A 145 5.57 -30.30 -1.18
N PRO A 146 4.87 -31.31 -0.69
CA PRO A 146 4.87 -31.65 0.73
C PRO A 146 6.26 -32.07 1.22
N CYS A 147 6.53 -31.84 2.49
CA CYS A 147 7.70 -32.37 3.18
C CYS A 147 7.36 -33.70 3.88
N ASN A 148 8.38 -34.52 4.17
CA ASN A 148 8.24 -35.80 4.87
C ASN A 148 8.31 -35.65 6.40
N CYS A 149 8.21 -34.44 6.94
CA CYS A 149 8.20 -34.21 8.38
C CYS A 149 6.93 -34.76 9.02
N GLN A 150 7.08 -35.62 10.02
CA GLN A 150 5.94 -36.08 10.81
C GLN A 150 5.42 -34.94 11.68
N LYS A 151 4.10 -34.77 11.72
CA LYS A 151 3.45 -33.88 12.69
C LYS A 151 3.53 -34.52 14.07
N GLU A 152 4.55 -34.21 14.85
CA GLU A 152 4.53 -34.53 16.26
C GLU A 152 3.50 -33.62 16.95
N LEU A 153 2.58 -34.25 17.66
CA LEU A 153 1.69 -33.51 18.55
C LEU A 153 2.48 -33.07 19.78
N ASP A 154 2.33 -31.79 20.15
CA ASP A 154 2.83 -31.35 21.45
C ASP A 154 2.25 -32.26 22.53
N PRO A 155 3.09 -32.86 23.41
CA PRO A 155 2.62 -33.76 24.45
C PRO A 155 1.51 -33.17 25.33
N ARG A 156 1.45 -31.84 25.47
CA ARG A 156 0.39 -31.15 26.21
C ARG A 156 -0.98 -31.28 25.57
N PHE A 157 -1.08 -31.54 24.28
CA PHE A 157 -2.33 -31.73 23.55
C PHE A 157 -2.66 -33.21 23.29
N ALA A 158 -1.87 -34.17 23.81
CA ALA A 158 -2.10 -35.59 23.62
C ALA A 158 -3.45 -36.03 24.22
N ALA A 159 -3.84 -35.45 25.36
CA ALA A 159 -5.15 -35.76 25.98
C ALA A 159 -6.34 -35.25 25.15
N LEU A 160 -6.22 -34.11 24.47
CA LEU A 160 -7.25 -33.58 23.58
C LEU A 160 -7.45 -34.46 22.34
N LYS A 161 -6.36 -35.04 21.82
CA LYS A 161 -6.46 -35.95 20.67
C LYS A 161 -7.25 -37.20 21.00
N GLN A 162 -7.07 -37.77 22.21
CA GLN A 162 -7.82 -38.94 22.66
C GLN A 162 -9.34 -38.70 22.72
N LEU A 163 -9.77 -37.45 22.92
CA LEU A 163 -11.18 -37.05 22.92
C LEU A 163 -11.76 -36.87 21.51
N LEU A 164 -10.93 -36.63 20.51
CA LEU A 164 -11.34 -36.46 19.10
C LEU A 164 -11.39 -37.80 18.34
N ASP A 165 -10.70 -38.84 18.84
CA ASP A 165 -10.63 -40.15 18.24
C ASP A 165 -11.73 -41.11 18.84
N GLN A 166 -12.66 -40.60 19.68
CA GLN A 166 -13.85 -41.28 20.18
C GLN A 166 -15.09 -40.91 19.36
#